data_668f59b2e01a28dccb0c611145daaecb
#
_entry.id   668f59b2e01a28dccb0c611145daaecb
#
_cell.length_a   1.000
_cell.length_b   1.000
_cell.length_c   1.000
_cell.angle_alpha   90.00
_cell.angle_beta   90.00
_cell.angle_gamma   90.00
#
_symmetry.space_group_name_H-M   'P 1'
#
loop_
_entity.id
_entity.type
_entity.pdbx_description
1 polymer ?
#
loop_
_entity_poly.entity_id
_entity_poly.type
_entity_poly.pdbx_seq_one_letter_code
_entity_poly.pdbx_strand_id
1 'polypeptide(L)'
;MRAIGFLSFYDRFSTAPMLVLLTKEERVPLNSAVQLVTAYVLLYALGQPVWGLLADRLGRLTVLRLALVGALLGSAASIAAPGFEALLVFRAVTGLFVGSLFPSMLTIVGDSYTGAARAREISGLQTFTAMGTTVATLAAGAVAVWLDWRVVFAVTAVGAATFLALLSRVQLPVNTRARHDIRSAFTAWPVWTYVLGLLEGAILLGILTYIVPALERDGLSPALAGVVGATYGAGIMGGAYLARRVVARVGRTVMIAIGSTTLFAAFLVASLSQGAPALTVTSVLIGTSNAFLHSSLQGWATDVAPAARATTVSFFVASAFLGSSAATGLTTGLTRSGFGPVFAATCVATVLLAVLAVGSHALWSRRRAG
;
A
#
# COMPACT_ATOMS: atom_id res chain seq x y z
N MET A 1 -4.69 7.83 14.74
CA MET A 1 -4.26 6.66 13.95
C MET A 1 -4.58 6.81 12.46
N ARG A 2 -5.84 6.95 12.02
CA ARG A 2 -6.22 7.01 10.60
C ARG A 2 -5.49 8.12 9.83
N ALA A 3 -5.33 9.31 10.43
CA ALA A 3 -4.62 10.43 9.81
C ALA A 3 -3.11 10.18 9.59
N ILE A 4 -2.46 9.32 10.39
CA ILE A 4 -1.08 8.88 10.13
C ILE A 4 -1.03 8.00 8.87
N GLY A 5 -2.10 7.21 8.63
CA GLY A 5 -2.25 6.45 7.38
C GLY A 5 -2.32 7.38 6.15
N PHE A 6 -3.09 8.46 6.26
CA PHE A 6 -3.11 9.50 5.24
C PHE A 6 -1.69 10.04 4.98
N LEU A 7 -0.96 10.45 6.02
CA LEU A 7 0.37 11.02 5.90
C LEU A 7 1.36 10.05 5.24
N SER A 8 1.34 8.78 5.65
CA SER A 8 2.22 7.74 5.09
C SER A 8 2.02 7.56 3.58
N PHE A 9 0.78 7.54 3.12
CA PHE A 9 0.47 7.36 1.70
C PHE A 9 0.59 8.67 0.92
N TYR A 10 0.33 9.82 1.54
CA TYR A 10 0.63 11.12 0.94
C TYR A 10 2.12 11.22 0.62
N ASP A 11 3.01 10.99 1.59
CA ASP A 11 4.46 11.07 1.37
C ASP A 11 4.93 10.12 0.27
N ARG A 12 4.43 8.86 0.30
CA ARG A 12 4.82 7.84 -0.66
C ARG A 12 4.47 8.21 -2.10
N PHE A 13 3.31 8.81 -2.34
CA PHE A 13 2.82 9.07 -3.70
C PHE A 13 3.05 10.50 -4.17
N SER A 14 3.55 11.40 -3.33
CA SER A 14 3.73 12.81 -3.66
C SER A 14 4.90 13.10 -4.60
N THR A 15 5.94 12.25 -4.64
CA THR A 15 7.14 12.49 -5.46
C THR A 15 6.88 12.27 -6.96
N ALA A 16 6.09 11.28 -7.33
CA ALA A 16 5.87 10.91 -8.73
C ALA A 16 5.31 12.05 -9.59
N PRO A 17 4.29 12.83 -9.15
CA PRO A 17 3.76 13.96 -9.93
C PRO A 17 4.74 15.11 -10.14
N MET A 18 5.83 15.17 -9.37
CA MET A 18 6.84 16.25 -9.44
C MET A 18 8.05 15.88 -10.29
N LEU A 19 8.17 14.66 -10.79
CA LEU A 19 9.39 14.17 -11.43
C LEU A 19 9.83 15.05 -12.61
N VAL A 20 8.91 15.46 -13.47
CA VAL A 20 9.20 16.32 -14.63
C VAL A 20 9.70 17.71 -14.19
N LEU A 21 9.14 18.27 -13.11
CA LEU A 21 9.60 19.53 -12.54
C LEU A 21 11.02 19.37 -11.99
N LEU A 22 11.25 18.32 -11.20
CA LEU A 22 12.56 18.04 -10.61
C LEU A 22 13.65 17.82 -11.65
N THR A 23 13.36 17.25 -12.84
CA THR A 23 14.35 17.16 -13.93
C THR A 23 14.84 18.54 -14.38
N LYS A 24 13.94 19.52 -14.41
CA LYS A 24 14.27 20.88 -14.86
C LYS A 24 15.03 21.66 -13.77
N GLU A 25 14.58 21.58 -12.53
CA GLU A 25 15.19 22.34 -11.43
C GLU A 25 16.55 21.77 -11.00
N GLU A 26 16.65 20.45 -10.88
CA GLU A 26 17.89 19.77 -10.50
C GLU A 26 18.82 19.47 -11.70
N ARG A 27 18.39 19.82 -12.93
CA ARG A 27 19.13 19.60 -14.20
C ARG A 27 19.60 18.16 -14.40
N VAL A 28 18.76 17.20 -14.07
CA VAL A 28 19.01 15.76 -14.22
C VAL A 28 18.08 15.14 -15.26
N PRO A 29 18.49 14.10 -15.97
CA PRO A 29 17.61 13.40 -16.91
C PRO A 29 16.47 12.68 -16.15
N LEU A 30 15.34 12.43 -16.84
CA LEU A 30 14.15 11.84 -16.25
C LEU A 30 14.40 10.46 -15.61
N ASN A 31 15.28 9.65 -16.24
CA ASN A 31 15.66 8.34 -15.69
C ASN A 31 16.34 8.47 -14.31
N SER A 32 17.13 9.51 -14.09
CA SER A 32 17.70 9.81 -12.77
C SER A 32 16.61 10.29 -11.80
N ALA A 33 15.73 11.19 -12.22
CA ALA A 33 14.64 11.66 -11.35
C ALA A 33 13.74 10.50 -10.89
N VAL A 34 13.45 9.51 -11.73
CA VAL A 34 12.67 8.31 -11.39
C VAL A 34 13.34 7.52 -10.25
N GLN A 35 14.66 7.59 -10.09
CA GLN A 35 15.38 6.92 -9.00
C GLN A 35 14.93 7.43 -7.62
N LEU A 36 14.43 8.67 -7.49
CA LEU A 36 13.85 9.17 -6.24
C LEU A 36 12.69 8.29 -5.75
N VAL A 37 11.81 7.90 -6.66
CA VAL A 37 10.68 7.01 -6.34
C VAL A 37 11.17 5.59 -6.11
N THR A 38 12.08 5.10 -6.96
CA THR A 38 12.61 3.73 -6.88
C THR A 38 13.35 3.50 -5.57
N ALA A 39 14.29 4.38 -5.20
CA ALA A 39 15.07 4.27 -3.97
C ALA A 39 14.18 4.39 -2.72
N TYR A 40 13.21 5.31 -2.76
CA TYR A 40 12.21 5.44 -1.70
C TYR A 40 11.42 4.15 -1.49
N VAL A 41 10.82 3.61 -2.57
CA VAL A 41 9.98 2.40 -2.50
C VAL A 41 10.80 1.17 -2.12
N LEU A 42 12.04 1.09 -2.60
CA LEU A 42 12.96 -0.01 -2.24
C LEU A 42 13.21 -0.03 -0.73
N LEU A 43 13.65 1.10 -0.14
CA LEU A 43 13.91 1.16 1.30
C LEU A 43 12.61 1.10 2.12
N TYR A 44 11.50 1.63 1.61
CA TYR A 44 10.17 1.44 2.18
C TYR A 44 9.83 -0.06 2.32
N ALA A 45 10.03 -0.85 1.28
CA ALA A 45 9.74 -2.28 1.29
C ALA A 45 10.72 -3.08 2.16
N LEU A 46 12.03 -2.84 2.01
CA LEU A 46 13.08 -3.53 2.76
C LEU A 46 13.04 -3.19 4.26
N GLY A 47 12.61 -1.98 4.60
CA GLY A 47 12.47 -1.56 5.99
C GLY A 47 11.32 -2.27 6.73
N GLN A 48 10.27 -2.69 6.05
CA GLN A 48 9.08 -3.24 6.71
C GLN A 48 9.36 -4.47 7.58
N PRO A 49 10.08 -5.51 7.13
CA PRO A 49 10.43 -6.64 7.99
C PRO A 49 11.26 -6.23 9.21
N VAL A 50 12.21 -5.30 9.03
CA VAL A 50 13.05 -4.79 10.12
C VAL A 50 12.19 -4.09 11.18
N TRP A 51 11.31 -3.21 10.74
CA TRP A 51 10.39 -2.51 11.65
C TRP A 51 9.38 -3.43 12.32
N GLY A 52 8.93 -4.48 11.63
CA GLY A 52 8.08 -5.51 12.21
C GLY A 52 8.76 -6.24 13.37
N LEU A 53 10.01 -6.67 13.16
CA LEU A 53 10.83 -7.31 14.19
C LEU A 53 11.10 -6.36 15.38
N LEU A 54 11.41 -5.10 15.09
CA LEU A 54 11.62 -4.08 16.13
C LEU A 54 10.33 -3.78 16.90
N ALA A 55 9.17 -3.75 16.24
CA ALA A 55 7.89 -3.47 16.88
C ALA A 55 7.47 -4.60 17.84
N ASP A 56 7.81 -5.84 17.55
CA ASP A 56 7.56 -6.96 18.45
C ASP A 56 8.53 -6.95 19.67
N ARG A 57 9.73 -6.34 19.55
CA ARG A 57 10.70 -6.22 20.64
C ARG A 57 10.58 -4.95 21.48
N LEU A 58 10.47 -3.79 20.82
CA LEU A 58 10.50 -2.47 21.45
C LEU A 58 9.08 -1.93 21.78
N GLY A 59 8.05 -2.62 21.27
CA GLY A 59 6.67 -2.18 21.38
C GLY A 59 6.26 -1.27 20.21
N ARG A 60 5.01 -1.41 19.80
CA ARG A 60 4.46 -0.81 18.56
C ARG A 60 4.40 0.71 18.58
N LEU A 61 4.09 1.30 19.76
CA LEU A 61 4.03 2.76 19.91
C LEU A 61 5.42 3.38 19.84
N THR A 62 6.43 2.71 20.41
CA THR A 62 7.84 3.15 20.34
C THR A 62 8.31 3.16 18.89
N VAL A 63 8.07 2.10 18.14
CA VAL A 63 8.43 2.02 16.72
C VAL A 63 7.68 3.06 15.90
N LEU A 64 6.37 3.27 16.14
CA LEU A 64 5.60 4.30 15.47
C LEU A 64 6.17 5.70 15.70
N ARG A 65 6.62 6.01 16.94
CA ARG A 65 7.30 7.28 17.27
C ARG A 65 8.65 7.40 16.56
N LEU A 66 9.48 6.36 16.58
CA LEU A 66 10.76 6.33 15.86
C LEU A 66 10.58 6.55 14.38
N ALA A 67 9.56 5.92 13.78
CA ALA A 67 9.22 6.11 12.38
C ALA A 67 8.80 7.55 12.05
N LEU A 68 7.99 8.16 12.92
CA LEU A 68 7.62 9.57 12.76
C LEU A 68 8.81 10.51 12.93
N VAL A 69 9.74 10.21 13.86
CA VAL A 69 11.00 10.98 13.97
C VAL A 69 11.80 10.88 12.68
N GLY A 70 12.00 9.68 12.16
CA GLY A 70 12.72 9.47 10.91
C GLY A 70 12.01 10.12 9.70
N ALA A 71 10.68 10.06 9.62
CA ALA A 71 9.90 10.75 8.59
C ALA A 71 10.05 12.29 8.69
N LEU A 72 10.02 12.84 9.90
CA LEU A 72 10.25 14.28 10.13
C LEU A 72 11.64 14.69 9.66
N LEU A 73 12.68 14.01 10.17
CA LEU A 73 14.08 14.37 9.88
C LEU A 73 14.41 14.15 8.39
N GLY A 74 13.95 13.04 7.79
CA GLY A 74 14.17 12.75 6.39
C GLY A 74 13.46 13.72 5.45
N SER A 75 12.21 14.11 5.79
CA SER A 75 11.49 15.12 5.00
C SER A 75 12.08 16.51 5.18
N ALA A 76 12.49 16.92 6.40
CA ALA A 76 13.18 18.18 6.64
C ALA A 76 14.53 18.22 5.91
N ALA A 77 15.30 17.14 5.92
CA ALA A 77 16.53 17.02 5.15
C ALA A 77 16.27 17.10 3.63
N SER A 78 15.17 16.50 3.15
CA SER A 78 14.76 16.59 1.73
C SER A 78 14.45 18.02 1.30
N ILE A 79 13.84 18.84 2.20
CA ILE A 79 13.59 20.26 1.96
C ILE A 79 14.91 21.04 1.85
N ALA A 80 15.88 20.73 2.70
CA ALA A 80 17.19 21.39 2.76
C ALA A 80 18.24 20.77 1.82
N ALA A 81 17.85 19.83 0.94
CA ALA A 81 18.80 19.13 0.09
C ALA A 81 19.57 20.10 -0.81
N PRO A 82 20.91 20.06 -0.80
CA PRO A 82 21.75 20.96 -1.61
C PRO A 82 21.82 20.59 -3.09
N GLY A 83 21.23 19.45 -3.49
CA GLY A 83 21.19 18.97 -4.86
C GLY A 83 20.60 17.56 -4.95
N PHE A 84 20.48 17.05 -6.16
CA PHE A 84 19.79 15.82 -6.49
C PHE A 84 20.28 14.59 -5.71
N GLU A 85 21.59 14.37 -5.59
CA GLU A 85 22.16 13.21 -4.90
C GLU A 85 21.79 13.17 -3.41
N ALA A 86 21.86 14.34 -2.77
CA ALA A 86 21.44 14.46 -1.36
C ALA A 86 19.93 14.22 -1.21
N LEU A 87 19.12 14.77 -2.12
CA LEU A 87 17.68 14.54 -2.16
C LEU A 87 17.36 13.05 -2.33
N LEU A 88 18.09 12.34 -3.21
CA LEU A 88 17.94 10.91 -3.44
C LEU A 88 18.15 10.12 -2.14
N VAL A 89 19.26 10.40 -1.44
CA VAL A 89 19.58 9.74 -0.16
C VAL A 89 18.52 10.04 0.90
N PHE A 90 18.13 11.31 1.04
CA PHE A 90 17.15 11.71 2.06
C PHE A 90 15.76 11.11 1.77
N ARG A 91 15.34 11.04 0.52
CA ARG A 91 14.08 10.38 0.13
C ARG A 91 14.14 8.87 0.37
N ALA A 92 15.26 8.21 0.07
CA ALA A 92 15.44 6.79 0.37
C ALA A 92 15.34 6.51 1.88
N VAL A 93 16.03 7.32 2.70
CA VAL A 93 15.95 7.22 4.18
C VAL A 93 14.53 7.52 4.68
N THR A 94 13.88 8.55 4.14
CA THR A 94 12.46 8.84 4.48
C THR A 94 11.58 7.62 4.20
N GLY A 95 11.77 6.97 3.04
CA GLY A 95 11.04 5.76 2.68
C GLY A 95 11.22 4.63 3.69
N LEU A 96 12.43 4.40 4.17
CA LEU A 96 12.74 3.41 5.22
C LEU A 96 11.86 3.60 6.46
N PHE A 97 11.74 4.83 6.95
CA PHE A 97 10.97 5.14 8.15
C PHE A 97 9.45 5.18 7.89
N VAL A 98 9.01 5.82 6.82
CA VAL A 98 7.58 5.90 6.45
C VAL A 98 7.00 4.51 6.18
N GLY A 99 7.82 3.58 5.67
CA GLY A 99 7.43 2.18 5.45
C GLY A 99 6.93 1.45 6.69
N SER A 100 7.30 1.89 7.89
CA SER A 100 6.81 1.29 9.14
C SER A 100 5.47 1.85 9.63
N LEU A 101 5.06 3.03 9.17
CA LEU A 101 3.87 3.72 9.72
C LEU A 101 2.61 2.90 9.54
N PHE A 102 2.33 2.45 8.32
CA PHE A 102 1.10 1.71 8.02
C PHE A 102 1.04 0.34 8.71
N PRO A 103 2.07 -0.53 8.64
CA PRO A 103 2.06 -1.79 9.39
C PRO A 103 1.94 -1.61 10.90
N SER A 104 2.59 -0.61 11.47
CA SER A 104 2.48 -0.29 12.91
C SER A 104 1.06 0.07 13.31
N MET A 105 0.36 0.89 12.51
CA MET A 105 -1.04 1.22 12.78
C MET A 105 -1.95 0.00 12.65
N LEU A 106 -1.72 -0.84 11.64
CA LEU A 106 -2.51 -2.03 11.42
C LEU A 106 -2.36 -3.02 12.59
N THR A 107 -1.13 -3.16 13.13
CA THR A 107 -0.88 -4.00 14.31
C THR A 107 -1.49 -3.42 15.59
N ILE A 108 -1.42 -2.10 15.79
CA ILE A 108 -2.09 -1.44 16.93
C ILE A 108 -3.61 -1.65 16.85
N VAL A 109 -4.21 -1.51 15.66
CA VAL A 109 -5.63 -1.81 15.45
C VAL A 109 -5.92 -3.28 15.74
N GLY A 110 -5.07 -4.20 15.28
CA GLY A 110 -5.18 -5.63 15.54
C GLY A 110 -5.15 -6.00 17.02
N ASP A 111 -4.43 -5.24 17.85
CA ASP A 111 -4.34 -5.47 19.31
C ASP A 111 -5.45 -4.78 20.10
N SER A 112 -5.93 -3.63 19.60
CA SER A 112 -6.88 -2.79 20.32
C SER A 112 -8.34 -3.18 20.04
N TYR A 113 -8.62 -3.85 18.92
CA TYR A 113 -9.97 -4.15 18.47
C TYR A 113 -10.12 -5.62 18.08
N THR A 114 -11.35 -6.17 18.21
CA THR A 114 -11.70 -7.54 17.81
C THR A 114 -12.94 -7.55 16.91
N GLY A 115 -13.17 -8.64 16.20
CA GLY A 115 -14.38 -8.89 15.40
C GLY A 115 -14.70 -7.76 14.41
N ALA A 116 -15.96 -7.35 14.37
CA ALA A 116 -16.48 -6.33 13.46
C ALA A 116 -15.88 -4.94 13.73
N ALA A 117 -15.51 -4.62 14.98
CA ALA A 117 -14.87 -3.36 15.33
C ALA A 117 -13.50 -3.25 14.68
N ARG A 118 -12.68 -4.32 14.71
CA ARG A 118 -11.38 -4.39 14.02
C ARG A 118 -11.53 -4.20 12.53
N ALA A 119 -12.48 -4.91 11.90
CA ALA A 119 -12.71 -4.80 10.47
C ALA A 119 -13.11 -3.37 10.06
N ARG A 120 -13.93 -2.70 10.88
CA ARG A 120 -14.32 -1.30 10.68
C ARG A 120 -13.14 -0.33 10.79
N GLU A 121 -12.24 -0.55 11.76
CA GLU A 121 -11.04 0.29 11.93
C GLU A 121 -10.03 0.08 10.80
N ILE A 122 -9.80 -1.16 10.35
CA ILE A 122 -8.97 -1.47 9.17
C ILE A 122 -9.54 -0.80 7.92
N SER A 123 -10.85 -0.91 7.68
CA SER A 123 -11.51 -0.25 6.54
C SER A 123 -11.44 1.28 6.63
N GLY A 124 -11.54 1.84 7.84
CA GLY A 124 -11.32 3.27 8.08
C GLY A 124 -9.89 3.71 7.77
N LEU A 125 -8.90 2.92 8.18
CA LEU A 125 -7.49 3.15 7.86
C LEU A 125 -7.25 3.14 6.35
N GLN A 126 -7.80 2.17 5.62
CA GLN A 126 -7.72 2.09 4.16
C GLN A 126 -8.36 3.31 3.47
N THR A 127 -9.48 3.82 3.98
CA THR A 127 -10.08 5.05 3.46
C THR A 127 -9.11 6.24 3.54
N PHE A 128 -8.45 6.42 4.70
CA PHE A 128 -7.50 7.52 4.89
C PHE A 128 -6.22 7.34 4.07
N THR A 129 -5.74 6.12 3.86
CA THR A 129 -4.61 5.87 2.97
C THR A 129 -4.97 6.18 1.51
N ALA A 130 -6.19 5.82 1.06
CA ALA A 130 -6.68 6.17 -0.26
C ALA A 130 -6.80 7.70 -0.45
N MET A 131 -7.31 8.41 0.56
CA MET A 131 -7.34 9.89 0.55
C MET A 131 -5.93 10.47 0.44
N GLY A 132 -4.96 9.93 1.19
CA GLY A 132 -3.56 10.36 1.13
C GLY A 132 -2.98 10.17 -0.26
N THR A 133 -3.18 9.00 -0.88
CA THR A 133 -2.77 8.74 -2.27
C THR A 133 -3.41 9.72 -3.25
N THR A 134 -4.74 9.90 -3.16
CA THR A 134 -5.48 10.77 -4.08
C THR A 134 -5.02 12.22 -3.97
N VAL A 135 -4.89 12.75 -2.74
CA VAL A 135 -4.41 14.12 -2.52
C VAL A 135 -2.97 14.28 -3.01
N ALA A 136 -2.10 13.32 -2.75
CA ALA A 136 -0.72 13.34 -3.23
C ALA A 136 -0.64 13.41 -4.76
N THR A 137 -1.37 12.53 -5.46
CA THR A 137 -1.31 12.46 -6.92
C THR A 137 -1.93 13.68 -7.60
N LEU A 138 -3.00 14.23 -7.04
CA LEU A 138 -3.69 15.39 -7.64
C LEU A 138 -3.05 16.72 -7.25
N ALA A 139 -2.61 16.87 -6.00
CA ALA A 139 -2.18 18.17 -5.47
C ALA A 139 -0.67 18.38 -5.51
N ALA A 140 0.16 17.32 -5.36
CA ALA A 140 1.60 17.50 -5.23
C ALA A 140 2.22 18.17 -6.48
N GLY A 141 1.81 17.77 -7.67
CA GLY A 141 2.30 18.38 -8.91
C GLY A 141 1.92 19.87 -9.02
N ALA A 142 0.68 20.21 -8.68
CA ALA A 142 0.20 21.60 -8.69
C ALA A 142 0.92 22.45 -7.64
N VAL A 143 1.03 21.95 -6.41
CA VAL A 143 1.76 22.64 -5.32
C VAL A 143 3.22 22.87 -5.69
N ALA A 144 3.87 21.87 -6.27
CA ALA A 144 5.26 21.98 -6.69
C ALA A 144 5.47 23.06 -7.76
N VAL A 145 4.55 23.18 -8.71
CA VAL A 145 4.63 24.17 -9.80
C VAL A 145 4.28 25.59 -9.33
N TRP A 146 3.24 25.74 -8.50
CA TRP A 146 2.74 27.07 -8.11
C TRP A 146 3.44 27.68 -6.89
N LEU A 147 4.00 26.83 -6.02
CA LEU A 147 4.71 27.28 -4.83
C LEU A 147 6.20 26.88 -4.91
N ASP A 148 6.51 25.65 -4.55
CA ASP A 148 7.84 25.01 -4.59
C ASP A 148 7.65 23.53 -4.28
N TRP A 149 8.43 22.65 -4.93
CA TRP A 149 8.40 21.21 -4.64
C TRP A 149 8.76 20.88 -3.18
N ARG A 150 9.53 21.75 -2.52
CA ARG A 150 9.91 21.60 -1.11
C ARG A 150 8.71 21.67 -0.18
N VAL A 151 7.67 22.45 -0.54
CA VAL A 151 6.42 22.54 0.22
C VAL A 151 5.71 21.21 0.30
N VAL A 152 5.82 20.38 -0.73
CA VAL A 152 5.22 19.03 -0.73
C VAL A 152 5.82 18.15 0.37
N PHE A 153 7.14 18.23 0.57
CA PHE A 153 7.81 17.51 1.66
C PHE A 153 7.59 18.15 3.04
N ALA A 154 7.38 19.47 3.07
CA ALA A 154 7.05 20.18 4.31
C ALA A 154 5.72 19.69 4.91
N VAL A 155 4.74 19.30 4.10
CA VAL A 155 3.50 18.68 4.60
C VAL A 155 3.79 17.41 5.40
N THR A 156 4.69 16.55 4.93
CA THR A 156 5.09 15.35 5.66
C THR A 156 5.85 15.69 6.94
N ALA A 157 6.79 16.65 6.89
CA ALA A 157 7.55 17.05 8.07
C ALA A 157 6.64 17.64 9.16
N VAL A 158 5.77 18.58 8.83
CA VAL A 158 4.81 19.19 9.76
C VAL A 158 3.81 18.16 10.29
N GLY A 159 3.29 17.30 9.42
CA GLY A 159 2.39 16.22 9.82
C GLY A 159 3.05 15.24 10.80
N ALA A 160 4.29 14.83 10.54
CA ALA A 160 5.05 13.95 11.41
C ALA A 160 5.34 14.60 12.78
N ALA A 161 5.74 15.88 12.80
CA ALA A 161 5.95 16.64 14.04
C ALA A 161 4.66 16.75 14.86
N THR A 162 3.54 17.05 14.19
CA THR A 162 2.22 17.15 14.84
C THR A 162 1.81 15.81 15.48
N PHE A 163 1.96 14.71 14.74
CA PHE A 163 1.63 13.38 15.30
C PHE A 163 2.57 12.93 16.39
N LEU A 164 3.86 13.28 16.33
CA LEU A 164 4.79 13.06 17.45
C LEU A 164 4.34 13.80 18.71
N ALA A 165 3.97 15.08 18.60
CA ALA A 165 3.47 15.87 19.71
C ALA A 165 2.17 15.28 20.30
N LEU A 166 1.24 14.83 19.44
CA LEU A 166 0.00 14.20 19.89
C LEU A 166 0.25 12.84 20.55
N LEU A 167 1.17 12.04 20.01
CA LEU A 167 1.48 10.71 20.53
C LEU A 167 2.39 10.76 21.76
N SER A 168 3.08 11.87 22.05
CA SER A 168 3.96 11.99 23.25
C SER A 168 3.21 11.69 24.54
N ARG A 169 1.93 12.07 24.61
CA ARG A 169 1.06 11.90 25.78
C ARG A 169 0.27 10.57 25.77
N VAL A 170 0.33 9.81 24.69
CA VAL A 170 -0.40 8.53 24.58
C VAL A 170 0.44 7.44 25.22
N GLN A 171 -0.15 6.74 26.17
CA GLN A 171 0.39 5.51 26.73
C GLN A 171 -0.53 4.37 26.31
N LEU A 172 -0.04 3.44 25.50
CA LEU A 172 -0.75 2.19 25.27
C LEU A 172 -0.38 1.24 26.41
N PRO A 173 -1.33 0.44 26.93
CA PRO A 173 -0.99 -0.60 27.89
C PRO A 173 0.10 -1.47 27.26
N VAL A 174 1.24 -1.54 27.91
CA VAL A 174 2.31 -2.44 27.52
C VAL A 174 1.77 -3.85 27.76
N ASN A 175 1.44 -4.54 26.71
CA ASN A 175 0.97 -5.92 26.82
C ASN A 175 2.18 -6.83 27.09
N THR A 176 2.72 -6.74 28.32
CA THR A 176 3.90 -7.48 28.78
C THR A 176 3.67 -9.00 28.86
N ARG A 177 2.42 -9.46 28.67
CA ARG A 177 2.05 -10.87 28.79
C ARG A 177 2.11 -11.67 27.49
N ALA A 178 2.20 -11.04 26.33
CA ALA A 178 2.44 -11.79 25.11
C ALA A 178 3.92 -12.16 25.07
N ARG A 179 4.26 -13.42 25.33
CA ARG A 179 5.56 -13.97 24.95
C ARG A 179 5.74 -13.69 23.48
N HIS A 180 6.65 -12.75 23.14
CA HIS A 180 6.99 -12.46 21.75
C HIS A 180 7.76 -13.67 21.21
N ASP A 181 7.07 -14.54 20.53
CA ASP A 181 7.67 -15.66 19.82
C ASP A 181 7.71 -15.33 18.32
N ILE A 182 8.82 -14.68 17.91
CA ILE A 182 9.06 -14.32 16.50
C ILE A 182 9.03 -15.58 15.60
N ARG A 183 9.38 -16.75 16.12
CA ARG A 183 9.34 -18.00 15.33
C ARG A 183 7.92 -18.33 14.87
N SER A 184 6.90 -17.89 15.61
CA SER A 184 5.51 -18.09 15.22
C SER A 184 5.15 -17.40 13.91
N ALA A 185 5.86 -16.33 13.50
CA ALA A 185 5.71 -15.68 12.21
C ALA A 185 6.18 -16.53 11.02
N PHE A 186 6.96 -17.56 11.25
CA PHE A 186 7.53 -18.45 10.23
C PHE A 186 6.93 -19.85 10.25
N THR A 187 5.80 -20.02 10.90
CA THR A 187 5.00 -21.26 10.83
C THR A 187 4.18 -21.31 9.54
N ALA A 188 3.58 -22.46 9.24
CA ALA A 188 2.94 -22.70 7.94
C ALA A 188 1.88 -21.66 7.53
N TRP A 189 1.00 -21.25 8.43
CA TRP A 189 -0.06 -20.30 8.08
C TRP A 189 0.43 -18.86 7.82
N PRO A 190 1.29 -18.26 8.66
CA PRO A 190 1.92 -16.97 8.33
C PRO A 190 2.67 -17.00 7.00
N VAL A 191 3.54 -18.00 6.78
CA VAL A 191 4.28 -18.14 5.50
C VAL A 191 3.31 -18.26 4.33
N TRP A 192 2.21 -18.99 4.49
CA TRP A 192 1.18 -19.06 3.45
C TRP A 192 0.53 -17.71 3.19
N THR A 193 0.27 -16.88 4.21
CA THR A 193 -0.23 -15.51 3.98
C THR A 193 0.79 -14.64 3.23
N TYR A 194 2.11 -14.86 3.40
CA TYR A 194 3.13 -14.15 2.62
C TYR A 194 3.09 -14.55 1.14
N VAL A 195 2.89 -15.84 0.85
CA VAL A 195 2.71 -16.32 -0.53
C VAL A 195 1.47 -15.70 -1.17
N LEU A 196 0.35 -15.66 -0.43
CA LEU A 196 -0.86 -15.00 -0.91
C LEU A 196 -0.66 -13.49 -1.10
N GLY A 197 0.06 -12.84 -0.19
CA GLY A 197 0.44 -11.43 -0.32
C GLY A 197 1.29 -11.15 -1.54
N LEU A 198 2.26 -12.03 -1.84
CA LEU A 198 3.10 -11.92 -3.04
C LEU A 198 2.26 -12.06 -4.32
N LEU A 199 1.39 -13.07 -4.40
CA LEU A 199 0.52 -13.29 -5.55
C LEU A 199 -0.48 -12.14 -5.72
N GLU A 200 -1.11 -11.72 -4.64
CA GLU A 200 -2.05 -10.61 -4.64
C GLU A 200 -1.38 -9.28 -5.03
N GLY A 201 -0.21 -9.01 -4.47
CA GLY A 201 0.56 -7.83 -4.81
C GLY A 201 1.02 -7.81 -6.26
N ALA A 202 1.42 -8.96 -6.83
CA ALA A 202 1.73 -9.12 -8.24
C ALA A 202 0.53 -8.73 -9.12
N ILE A 203 -0.62 -9.30 -8.82
CA ILE A 203 -1.86 -9.14 -9.60
C ILE A 203 -2.45 -7.73 -9.41
N LEU A 204 -2.69 -7.32 -8.16
CA LEU A 204 -3.40 -6.09 -7.85
C LEU A 204 -2.51 -4.85 -8.01
N LEU A 205 -1.33 -4.82 -7.35
CA LEU A 205 -0.47 -3.65 -7.32
C LEU A 205 0.45 -3.58 -8.55
N GLY A 206 0.98 -4.72 -9.00
CA GLY A 206 1.90 -4.78 -10.13
C GLY A 206 1.21 -4.39 -11.44
N ILE A 207 0.08 -5.00 -11.74
CA ILE A 207 -0.62 -4.76 -13.00
C ILE A 207 -1.39 -3.44 -13.01
N LEU A 208 -1.77 -2.90 -11.85
CA LEU A 208 -2.31 -1.54 -11.74
C LEU A 208 -1.38 -0.49 -12.37
N THR A 209 -0.06 -0.68 -12.30
CA THR A 209 0.92 0.25 -12.87
C THR A 209 0.82 0.40 -14.38
N TYR A 210 0.17 -0.53 -15.07
CA TYR A 210 -0.01 -0.50 -16.53
C TYR A 210 -1.25 0.28 -17.00
N ILE A 211 -2.12 0.73 -16.09
CA ILE A 211 -3.33 1.48 -16.46
C ILE A 211 -2.98 2.77 -17.21
N VAL A 212 -2.07 3.58 -16.64
CA VAL A 212 -1.67 4.86 -17.23
C VAL A 212 -0.91 4.64 -18.56
N PRO A 213 0.13 3.81 -18.63
CA PRO A 213 0.80 3.53 -19.89
C PRO A 213 -0.11 2.94 -21.00
N ALA A 214 -1.12 2.15 -20.62
CA ALA A 214 -2.09 1.63 -21.59
C ALA A 214 -2.93 2.75 -22.20
N LEU A 215 -3.39 3.70 -21.38
CA LEU A 215 -4.15 4.87 -21.84
C LEU A 215 -3.32 5.82 -22.71
N GLU A 216 -2.06 6.05 -22.34
CA GLU A 216 -1.16 6.88 -23.14
C GLU A 216 -0.88 6.23 -24.50
N ARG A 217 -0.76 4.91 -24.55
CA ARG A 217 -0.62 4.15 -25.80
C ARG A 217 -1.89 4.22 -26.67
N ASP A 218 -3.07 4.31 -26.05
CA ASP A 218 -4.36 4.50 -26.73
C ASP A 218 -4.59 5.96 -27.16
N GLY A 219 -3.63 6.85 -26.91
CA GLY A 219 -3.63 8.25 -27.37
C GLY A 219 -4.11 9.29 -26.37
N LEU A 220 -4.38 8.91 -25.11
CA LEU A 220 -4.72 9.89 -24.08
C LEU A 220 -3.48 10.71 -23.68
N SER A 221 -3.72 11.99 -23.37
CA SER A 221 -2.66 12.80 -22.76
C SER A 221 -2.28 12.25 -21.37
N PRO A 222 -1.02 12.38 -20.95
CA PRO A 222 -0.55 11.91 -19.64
C PRO A 222 -1.39 12.44 -18.47
N ALA A 223 -1.86 13.70 -18.57
CA ALA A 223 -2.71 14.31 -17.56
C ALA A 223 -4.07 13.60 -17.43
N LEU A 224 -4.74 13.31 -18.53
CA LEU A 224 -6.02 12.59 -18.55
C LEU A 224 -5.84 11.12 -18.13
N ALA A 225 -4.77 10.46 -18.60
CA ALA A 225 -4.43 9.10 -18.19
C ALA A 225 -4.19 9.01 -16.66
N GLY A 226 -3.52 10.00 -16.08
CA GLY A 226 -3.34 10.14 -14.63
C GLY A 226 -4.66 10.31 -13.87
N VAL A 227 -5.59 11.13 -14.39
CA VAL A 227 -6.93 11.28 -13.79
C VAL A 227 -7.69 9.95 -13.81
N VAL A 228 -7.66 9.21 -14.92
CA VAL A 228 -8.27 7.88 -15.00
C VAL A 228 -7.63 6.92 -14.00
N GLY A 229 -6.30 6.87 -13.92
CA GLY A 229 -5.59 6.05 -12.93
C GLY A 229 -5.97 6.41 -11.47
N ALA A 230 -6.18 7.69 -11.18
CA ALA A 230 -6.58 8.15 -9.84
C ALA A 230 -7.98 7.67 -9.40
N THR A 231 -8.84 7.23 -10.33
CA THR A 231 -10.15 6.64 -10.01
C THR A 231 -10.03 5.33 -9.18
N TYR A 232 -8.86 4.70 -9.17
CA TYR A 232 -8.52 3.64 -8.23
C TYR A 232 -8.74 4.05 -6.77
N GLY A 233 -8.35 5.28 -6.41
CA GLY A 233 -8.60 5.83 -5.07
C GLY A 233 -10.09 5.95 -4.74
N ALA A 234 -10.91 6.40 -5.70
CA ALA A 234 -12.36 6.42 -5.56
C ALA A 234 -12.94 5.01 -5.36
N GLY A 235 -12.41 4.03 -6.09
CA GLY A 235 -12.75 2.61 -5.93
C GLY A 235 -12.44 2.10 -4.52
N ILE A 236 -11.27 2.42 -3.95
CA ILE A 236 -10.94 2.06 -2.56
C ILE A 236 -11.93 2.70 -1.58
N MET A 237 -12.24 3.99 -1.73
CA MET A 237 -13.15 4.69 -0.82
C MET A 237 -14.56 4.11 -0.87
N GLY A 238 -15.11 3.91 -2.07
CA GLY A 238 -16.43 3.28 -2.27
C GLY A 238 -16.45 1.83 -1.77
N GLY A 239 -15.44 1.06 -2.13
CA GLY A 239 -15.25 -0.31 -1.68
C GLY A 239 -15.14 -0.43 -0.17
N ALA A 240 -14.37 0.44 0.49
CA ALA A 240 -14.25 0.48 1.94
C ALA A 240 -15.58 0.85 2.64
N TYR A 241 -16.37 1.74 2.04
CA TYR A 241 -17.72 2.05 2.52
C TYR A 241 -18.66 0.85 2.43
N LEU A 242 -18.65 0.14 1.30
CA LEU A 242 -19.46 -1.08 1.11
C LEU A 242 -18.97 -2.21 2.03
N ALA A 243 -17.67 -2.44 2.12
CA ALA A 243 -17.07 -3.45 2.97
C ALA A 243 -17.47 -3.27 4.45
N ARG A 244 -17.52 -2.02 4.96
CA ARG A 244 -17.99 -1.73 6.33
C ARG A 244 -19.44 -2.11 6.58
N ARG A 245 -20.31 -2.01 5.57
CA ARG A 245 -21.72 -2.39 5.68
C ARG A 245 -21.92 -3.90 5.65
N VAL A 246 -21.07 -4.59 4.89
CA VAL A 246 -21.19 -6.03 4.61
C VAL A 246 -20.45 -6.88 5.65
N VAL A 247 -19.31 -6.40 6.18
CA VAL A 247 -18.42 -7.16 7.07
C VAL A 247 -19.10 -7.71 8.33
N ALA A 248 -20.13 -7.02 8.83
CA ALA A 248 -20.89 -7.48 10.01
C ALA A 248 -21.85 -8.65 9.70
N ARG A 249 -22.17 -8.86 8.41
CA ARG A 249 -23.16 -9.85 7.96
C ARG A 249 -22.53 -11.08 7.32
N VAL A 250 -21.33 -10.93 6.77
CA VAL A 250 -20.63 -12.03 6.08
C VAL A 250 -19.27 -12.27 6.71
N GLY A 251 -18.83 -13.52 6.71
CA GLY A 251 -17.50 -13.89 7.20
C GLY A 251 -16.37 -13.43 6.26
N ARG A 252 -15.13 -13.44 6.78
CA ARG A 252 -13.94 -13.03 6.02
C ARG A 252 -13.75 -13.84 4.72
N THR A 253 -14.06 -15.13 4.71
CA THR A 253 -13.98 -15.98 3.50
C THR A 253 -14.83 -15.40 2.37
N VAL A 254 -16.04 -14.93 2.68
CA VAL A 254 -16.94 -14.32 1.69
C VAL A 254 -16.39 -12.96 1.23
N MET A 255 -15.80 -12.18 2.13
CA MET A 255 -15.15 -10.90 1.76
C MET A 255 -13.98 -11.13 0.78
N ILE A 256 -13.15 -12.16 1.02
CA ILE A 256 -12.08 -12.58 0.09
C ILE A 256 -12.67 -12.97 -1.26
N ALA A 257 -13.75 -13.75 -1.29
CA ALA A 257 -14.40 -14.17 -2.52
C ALA A 257 -14.96 -12.97 -3.31
N ILE A 258 -15.68 -12.05 -2.66
CA ILE A 258 -16.18 -10.82 -3.29
C ILE A 258 -15.04 -10.02 -3.91
N GLY A 259 -13.97 -9.79 -3.14
CA GLY A 259 -12.81 -9.04 -3.61
C GLY A 259 -12.12 -9.70 -4.81
N SER A 260 -11.94 -11.01 -4.77
CA SER A 260 -11.34 -11.77 -5.87
C SER A 260 -12.21 -11.75 -7.14
N THR A 261 -13.53 -11.88 -7.00
CA THR A 261 -14.47 -11.80 -8.14
C THR A 261 -14.46 -10.40 -8.75
N THR A 262 -14.42 -9.35 -7.91
CA THR A 262 -14.31 -7.95 -8.35
C THR A 262 -13.00 -7.73 -9.12
N LEU A 263 -11.89 -8.30 -8.64
CA LEU A 263 -10.58 -8.20 -9.30
C LEU A 263 -10.57 -8.91 -10.65
N PHE A 264 -11.17 -10.08 -10.72
CA PHE A 264 -11.36 -10.81 -11.98
C PHE A 264 -12.17 -9.99 -13.00
N ALA A 265 -13.31 -9.42 -12.57
CA ALA A 265 -14.12 -8.57 -13.43
C ALA A 265 -13.35 -7.34 -13.93
N ALA A 266 -12.50 -6.73 -13.08
CA ALA A 266 -11.65 -5.62 -13.47
C ALA A 266 -10.71 -5.98 -14.62
N PHE A 267 -9.97 -7.08 -14.50
CA PHE A 267 -9.03 -7.48 -15.54
C PHE A 267 -9.71 -8.09 -16.78
N LEU A 268 -10.89 -8.65 -16.62
CA LEU A 268 -11.70 -9.05 -17.76
C LEU A 268 -12.08 -7.84 -18.62
N VAL A 269 -12.57 -6.76 -18.01
CA VAL A 269 -12.86 -5.50 -18.70
C VAL A 269 -11.62 -4.94 -19.40
N ALA A 270 -10.47 -4.88 -18.71
CA ALA A 270 -9.22 -4.39 -19.26
C ALA A 270 -8.67 -5.26 -20.40
N SER A 271 -8.91 -6.58 -20.37
CA SER A 271 -8.49 -7.49 -21.44
C SER A 271 -9.31 -7.31 -22.72
N LEU A 272 -10.58 -6.94 -22.58
CA LEU A 272 -11.49 -6.72 -23.71
C LEU A 272 -11.34 -5.35 -24.35
N SER A 273 -10.99 -4.32 -23.58
CA SER A 273 -10.79 -2.97 -24.07
C SER A 273 -9.81 -2.18 -23.19
N GLN A 274 -8.89 -1.42 -23.79
CA GLN A 274 -7.94 -0.52 -23.14
C GLN A 274 -8.31 0.96 -23.27
N GLY A 275 -9.45 1.29 -23.87
CA GLY A 275 -9.93 2.66 -23.96
C GLY A 275 -10.27 3.28 -22.59
N ALA A 276 -10.33 4.60 -22.54
CA ALA A 276 -10.51 5.35 -21.28
C ALA A 276 -11.73 4.92 -20.45
N PRO A 277 -12.93 4.66 -21.03
CA PRO A 277 -14.08 4.19 -20.23
C PRO A 277 -13.82 2.83 -19.56
N ALA A 278 -13.23 1.88 -20.32
CA ALA A 278 -12.94 0.54 -19.81
C ALA A 278 -11.90 0.58 -18.68
N LEU A 279 -10.79 1.32 -18.87
CA LEU A 279 -9.74 1.42 -17.85
C LEU A 279 -10.17 2.28 -16.64
N THR A 280 -11.14 3.19 -16.78
CA THR A 280 -11.78 3.86 -15.64
C THR A 280 -12.56 2.84 -14.78
N VAL A 281 -13.40 2.02 -15.42
CA VAL A 281 -14.14 0.95 -14.72
C VAL A 281 -13.16 -0.04 -14.08
N THR A 282 -12.12 -0.44 -14.81
CA THR A 282 -11.05 -1.31 -14.30
C THR A 282 -10.40 -0.73 -13.04
N SER A 283 -9.97 0.53 -13.07
CA SER A 283 -9.33 1.21 -11.92
C SER A 283 -10.25 1.25 -10.70
N VAL A 284 -11.53 1.59 -10.87
CA VAL A 284 -12.52 1.59 -9.79
C VAL A 284 -12.73 0.18 -9.22
N LEU A 285 -12.81 -0.83 -10.07
CA LEU A 285 -12.99 -2.22 -9.63
C LEU A 285 -11.73 -2.75 -8.91
N ILE A 286 -10.52 -2.44 -9.37
CA ILE A 286 -9.28 -2.79 -8.67
C ILE A 286 -9.26 -2.13 -7.29
N GLY A 287 -9.64 -0.84 -7.19
CA GLY A 287 -9.74 -0.14 -5.92
C GLY A 287 -10.78 -0.76 -4.98
N THR A 288 -11.92 -1.15 -5.51
CA THR A 288 -12.96 -1.87 -4.75
C THR A 288 -12.45 -3.22 -4.27
N SER A 289 -11.78 -3.98 -5.13
CA SER A 289 -11.14 -5.25 -4.77
C SER A 289 -10.10 -5.07 -3.66
N ASN A 290 -9.29 -4.01 -3.71
CA ASN A 290 -8.33 -3.70 -2.65
C ASN A 290 -9.03 -3.60 -1.29
N ALA A 291 -10.18 -2.93 -1.21
CA ALA A 291 -10.93 -2.78 0.03
C ALA A 291 -11.52 -4.10 0.56
N PHE A 292 -11.84 -5.05 -0.30
CA PHE A 292 -12.38 -6.35 0.09
C PHE A 292 -11.31 -7.42 0.26
N LEU A 293 -10.50 -7.67 -0.77
CA LEU A 293 -9.49 -8.75 -0.80
C LEU A 293 -8.28 -8.40 0.05
N HIS A 294 -7.57 -7.31 -0.29
CA HIS A 294 -6.34 -6.92 0.40
C HIS A 294 -6.56 -6.68 1.89
N SER A 295 -7.61 -5.93 2.26
CA SER A 295 -7.94 -5.69 3.68
C SER A 295 -8.27 -6.99 4.42
N SER A 296 -8.89 -7.97 3.76
CA SER A 296 -9.22 -9.25 4.38
C SER A 296 -7.99 -10.13 4.56
N LEU A 297 -7.07 -10.17 3.58
CA LEU A 297 -5.80 -10.90 3.68
C LEU A 297 -4.90 -10.28 4.75
N GLN A 298 -4.79 -8.95 4.80
CA GLN A 298 -4.07 -8.25 5.87
C GLN A 298 -4.68 -8.53 7.25
N GLY A 299 -6.00 -8.50 7.35
CA GLY A 299 -6.70 -8.87 8.57
C GLY A 299 -6.41 -10.32 8.99
N TRP A 300 -6.33 -11.25 8.03
CA TRP A 300 -5.94 -12.63 8.30
C TRP A 300 -4.49 -12.74 8.76
N ALA A 301 -3.57 -12.03 8.12
CA ALA A 301 -2.17 -11.95 8.56
C ALA A 301 -2.03 -11.45 10.01
N THR A 302 -2.94 -10.59 10.50
CA THR A 302 -2.95 -10.17 11.92
C THR A 302 -3.38 -11.27 12.89
N ASP A 303 -4.09 -12.30 12.41
CA ASP A 303 -4.72 -13.31 13.24
C ASP A 303 -3.95 -14.64 13.28
N VAL A 304 -3.10 -14.93 12.28
CA VAL A 304 -2.41 -16.24 12.17
C VAL A 304 -1.24 -16.39 13.14
N ALA A 305 -0.61 -15.29 13.56
CA ALA A 305 0.48 -15.31 14.54
C ALA A 305 0.32 -14.16 15.56
N PRO A 306 -0.58 -14.29 16.54
CA PRO A 306 -0.82 -13.24 17.54
C PRO A 306 0.42 -12.86 18.36
N ALA A 307 1.33 -13.83 18.59
CA ALA A 307 2.56 -13.63 19.34
C ALA A 307 3.66 -12.88 18.56
N ALA A 308 3.57 -12.83 17.20
CA ALA A 308 4.48 -12.11 16.32
C ALA A 308 3.72 -11.30 15.26
N ARG A 309 2.66 -10.63 15.68
CA ARG A 309 1.72 -9.94 14.77
C ARG A 309 2.39 -8.87 13.92
N ALA A 310 3.24 -8.01 14.50
CA ALA A 310 3.92 -6.95 13.77
C ALA A 310 4.86 -7.52 12.71
N THR A 311 5.64 -8.53 13.05
CA THR A 311 6.50 -9.26 12.10
C THR A 311 5.66 -9.85 10.97
N THR A 312 4.58 -10.58 11.28
CA THR A 312 3.74 -11.23 10.27
C THR A 312 3.12 -10.23 9.31
N VAL A 313 2.55 -9.13 9.81
CA VAL A 313 1.96 -8.08 8.97
C VAL A 313 3.01 -7.42 8.09
N SER A 314 4.19 -7.13 8.64
CA SER A 314 5.27 -6.49 7.89
C SER A 314 5.81 -7.39 6.78
N PHE A 315 5.97 -8.69 7.01
CA PHE A 315 6.35 -9.65 5.98
C PHE A 315 5.26 -9.80 4.91
N PHE A 316 3.98 -9.82 5.30
CA PHE A 316 2.86 -9.86 4.35
C PHE A 316 2.90 -8.65 3.41
N VAL A 317 3.04 -7.44 3.97
CA VAL A 317 3.07 -6.20 3.15
C VAL A 317 4.33 -6.14 2.29
N ALA A 318 5.49 -6.53 2.83
CA ALA A 318 6.73 -6.64 2.05
C ALA A 318 6.59 -7.62 0.87
N SER A 319 5.94 -8.77 1.11
CA SER A 319 5.66 -9.77 0.06
C SER A 319 4.77 -9.20 -1.04
N ALA A 320 3.75 -8.40 -0.69
CA ALA A 320 2.89 -7.76 -1.69
C ALA A 320 3.68 -6.79 -2.58
N PHE A 321 4.59 -5.99 -2.00
CA PHE A 321 5.45 -5.11 -2.80
C PHE A 321 6.47 -5.87 -3.64
N LEU A 322 7.05 -6.95 -3.09
CA LEU A 322 7.94 -7.81 -3.86
C LEU A 322 7.20 -8.45 -5.04
N GLY A 323 5.98 -8.92 -4.84
CA GLY A 323 5.12 -9.43 -5.88
C GLY A 323 4.82 -8.38 -6.96
N SER A 324 4.49 -7.16 -6.56
CA SER A 324 4.27 -6.04 -7.48
C SER A 324 5.51 -5.78 -8.36
N SER A 325 6.69 -5.71 -7.75
CA SER A 325 7.95 -5.49 -8.48
C SER A 325 8.28 -6.65 -9.41
N ALA A 326 8.08 -7.90 -8.95
CA ALA A 326 8.32 -9.08 -9.77
C ALA A 326 7.37 -9.13 -10.98
N ALA A 327 6.08 -8.82 -10.79
CA ALA A 327 5.11 -8.81 -11.86
C ALA A 327 5.47 -7.79 -12.95
N THR A 328 5.81 -6.55 -12.57
CA THR A 328 6.22 -5.53 -13.53
C THR A 328 7.47 -5.93 -14.30
N GLY A 329 8.48 -6.49 -13.61
CA GLY A 329 9.70 -6.98 -14.25
C GLY A 329 9.44 -8.11 -15.25
N LEU A 330 8.65 -9.10 -14.87
CA LEU A 330 8.35 -10.28 -15.70
C LEU A 330 7.45 -9.95 -16.90
N THR A 331 6.52 -8.99 -16.75
CA THR A 331 5.55 -8.67 -17.80
C THR A 331 5.99 -7.56 -18.75
N THR A 332 7.09 -6.86 -18.48
CA THR A 332 7.61 -5.79 -19.36
C THR A 332 7.83 -6.26 -20.80
N GLY A 333 8.27 -7.50 -21.02
CA GLY A 333 8.41 -8.08 -22.36
C GLY A 333 7.08 -8.24 -23.10
N LEU A 334 6.02 -8.59 -22.38
CA LEU A 334 4.67 -8.81 -22.94
C LEU A 334 4.00 -7.50 -23.36
N THR A 335 4.34 -6.36 -22.72
CA THR A 335 3.73 -5.06 -23.05
C THR A 335 4.16 -4.52 -24.42
N ARG A 336 5.21 -5.08 -25.05
CA ARG A 336 5.65 -4.70 -26.40
C ARG A 336 4.57 -4.91 -27.44
N SER A 337 3.80 -6.00 -27.36
CA SER A 337 2.68 -6.32 -28.26
C SER A 337 1.37 -5.63 -27.88
N GLY A 338 1.30 -4.98 -26.74
CA GLY A 338 0.10 -4.34 -26.19
C GLY A 338 -0.17 -4.78 -24.75
N PHE A 339 -1.11 -4.12 -24.09
CA PHE A 339 -1.45 -4.43 -22.69
C PHE A 339 -2.54 -5.50 -22.56
N GLY A 340 -3.35 -5.74 -23.62
CA GLY A 340 -4.41 -6.75 -23.61
C GLY A 340 -3.96 -8.14 -23.16
N PRO A 341 -2.88 -8.71 -23.74
CA PRO A 341 -2.35 -10.01 -23.32
C PRO A 341 -1.94 -10.07 -21.84
N VAL A 342 -1.38 -8.97 -21.31
CA VAL A 342 -1.02 -8.89 -19.89
C VAL A 342 -2.27 -8.92 -19.00
N PHE A 343 -3.30 -8.14 -19.35
CA PHE A 343 -4.56 -8.15 -18.62
C PHE A 343 -5.28 -9.49 -18.73
N ALA A 344 -5.27 -10.15 -19.88
CA ALA A 344 -5.85 -11.48 -20.05
C ALA A 344 -5.12 -12.54 -19.20
N ALA A 345 -3.78 -12.56 -19.21
CA ALA A 345 -3.01 -13.45 -18.35
C ALA A 345 -3.30 -13.19 -16.86
N THR A 346 -3.53 -11.93 -16.50
CA THR A 346 -3.87 -11.53 -15.13
C THR A 346 -5.26 -12.02 -14.71
N CYS A 347 -6.23 -12.13 -15.63
CA CYS A 347 -7.51 -12.79 -15.34
C CYS A 347 -7.30 -14.23 -14.87
N VAL A 348 -6.48 -15.01 -15.57
CA VAL A 348 -6.18 -16.40 -15.20
C VAL A 348 -5.48 -16.47 -13.85
N ALA A 349 -4.48 -15.61 -13.63
CA ALA A 349 -3.78 -15.52 -12.34
C ALA A 349 -4.73 -15.15 -11.18
N THR A 350 -5.72 -14.30 -11.44
CA THR A 350 -6.74 -13.91 -10.44
C THR A 350 -7.63 -15.08 -10.03
N VAL A 351 -8.00 -15.98 -10.97
CA VAL A 351 -8.76 -17.19 -10.65
C VAL A 351 -7.94 -18.10 -9.72
N LEU A 352 -6.65 -18.30 -10.01
CA LEU A 352 -5.75 -19.07 -9.16
C LEU A 352 -5.66 -18.45 -7.75
N LEU A 353 -5.45 -17.13 -7.66
CA LEU A 353 -5.43 -16.41 -6.37
C LEU A 353 -6.74 -16.61 -5.61
N ALA A 354 -7.90 -16.50 -6.28
CA ALA A 354 -9.21 -16.68 -5.67
C ALA A 354 -9.36 -18.07 -5.04
N VAL A 355 -9.04 -19.12 -5.80
CA VAL A 355 -9.11 -20.51 -5.32
C VAL A 355 -8.20 -20.72 -4.12
N LEU A 356 -6.95 -20.26 -4.20
CA LEU A 356 -5.97 -20.40 -3.12
C LEU A 356 -6.39 -19.60 -1.87
N ALA A 357 -6.78 -18.34 -2.03
CA ALA A 357 -7.11 -17.47 -0.89
C ALA A 357 -8.42 -17.88 -0.20
N VAL A 358 -9.48 -18.13 -0.96
CA VAL A 358 -10.78 -18.56 -0.40
C VAL A 358 -10.68 -19.95 0.22
N GLY A 359 -10.08 -20.92 -0.50
CA GLY A 359 -9.95 -22.31 -0.03
C GLY A 359 -9.09 -22.40 1.23
N SER A 360 -7.93 -21.76 1.25
CA SER A 360 -7.04 -21.82 2.41
C SER A 360 -7.61 -21.09 3.63
N HIS A 361 -8.27 -19.93 3.44
CA HIS A 361 -8.92 -19.24 4.55
C HIS A 361 -10.11 -20.08 5.12
N ALA A 362 -10.89 -20.73 4.28
CA ALA A 362 -11.97 -21.60 4.70
C ALA A 362 -11.43 -22.81 5.51
N LEU A 363 -10.33 -23.41 5.07
CA LEU A 363 -9.67 -24.50 5.80
C LEU A 363 -9.12 -24.03 7.17
N TRP A 364 -8.46 -22.88 7.20
CA TRP A 364 -7.92 -22.32 8.43
C TRP A 364 -9.03 -22.00 9.45
N SER A 365 -10.13 -21.38 8.98
CA SER A 365 -11.24 -21.01 9.85
C SER A 365 -11.94 -22.24 10.46
N ARG A 366 -12.11 -23.33 9.69
CA ARG A 366 -12.69 -24.58 10.19
C ARG A 366 -11.81 -25.25 11.28
N ARG A 367 -10.48 -25.26 11.09
CA ARG A 367 -9.54 -25.82 12.08
C ARG A 367 -9.48 -25.06 13.40
N ARG A 368 -9.98 -23.81 13.42
CA ARG A 368 -9.97 -22.97 14.61
C ARG A 368 -11.31 -23.00 15.36
N ALA A 369 -12.36 -23.48 14.72
CA ALA A 369 -13.70 -23.59 15.26
C ALA A 369 -13.97 -24.98 15.90
N GLY A 370 -13.20 -26.02 15.54
CA GLY A 370 -13.17 -27.34 16.18
C GLY A 370 -11.98 -27.48 17.12
#